data_dada3f132adf574483d5ee622afa65cf
#
_entry.id   dada3f132adf574483d5ee622afa65cf
#
_cell.length_a   1.000
_cell.length_b   1.000
_cell.length_c   1.000
_cell.angle_alpha   90.00
_cell.angle_beta   90.00
_cell.angle_gamma   90.00
#
_symmetry.space_group_name_H-M   'P 1'
#
loop_
_entity.id
_entity.type
_entity.pdbx_description
1 polymer ?
#
loop_
_entity_poly.entity_id
_entity_poly.type
_entity_poly.pdbx_seq_one_letter_code
_entity_poly.pdbx_strand_id
1 'polypeptide(L)'
;MNKLKQFIIQIILLFCTSFAAEASGPLGIDHRLTRADTGIWSRNNQLFLEYSSVVLVLGESLWLGSDTRLGKTFWKSTDSMIITAVGSAATKEAFRRERPSQGNDPNTWFKSSTDRSFPSGEVAHITAIITPFIAEYKNDNPFVWSLAVLPIYDGIGRMKSQGHWQTDVLAGAALGAGIGLYNSSRDTPFSVAILPNTITIGFNKRF
;
A
#
# COMPACT_ATOMS: atom_id res chain seq x y z
N MET A 1 -21.36 -1.73 -33.45
CA MET A 1 -20.38 -1.66 -32.36
C MET A 1 -19.33 -0.64 -32.76
N ASN A 2 -19.08 0.38 -31.92
CA ASN A 2 -18.23 1.53 -32.29
C ASN A 2 -16.76 1.09 -32.43
N LYS A 3 -16.05 1.53 -33.49
CA LYS A 3 -14.65 1.16 -33.77
C LYS A 3 -13.72 1.32 -32.56
N LEU A 4 -13.99 2.33 -31.71
CA LEU A 4 -13.28 2.54 -30.45
C LEU A 4 -13.47 1.40 -29.44
N LYS A 5 -14.68 0.86 -29.33
CA LYS A 5 -14.95 -0.31 -28.45
C LYS A 5 -14.25 -1.57 -28.97
N GLN A 6 -14.21 -1.77 -30.28
CA GLN A 6 -13.47 -2.89 -30.88
C GLN A 6 -11.96 -2.77 -30.65
N PHE A 7 -11.40 -1.56 -30.79
CA PHE A 7 -9.99 -1.32 -30.54
C PHE A 7 -9.60 -1.52 -29.06
N ILE A 8 -10.43 -1.06 -28.12
CA ILE A 8 -10.23 -1.29 -26.67
C ILE A 8 -10.32 -2.78 -26.36
N ILE A 9 -11.29 -3.52 -26.91
CA ILE A 9 -11.43 -4.96 -26.72
C ILE A 9 -10.21 -5.70 -27.30
N GLN A 10 -9.69 -5.30 -28.45
CA GLN A 10 -8.49 -5.91 -29.04
C GLN A 10 -7.23 -5.63 -28.21
N ILE A 11 -7.09 -4.43 -27.63
CA ILE A 11 -5.98 -4.13 -26.71
C ILE A 11 -6.10 -4.99 -25.44
N ILE A 12 -7.29 -5.12 -24.88
CA ILE A 12 -7.54 -5.97 -23.70
C ILE A 12 -7.24 -7.44 -24.01
N LEU A 13 -7.67 -7.94 -25.17
CA LEU A 13 -7.39 -9.30 -25.62
C LEU A 13 -5.90 -9.53 -25.91
N LEU A 14 -5.19 -8.56 -26.51
CA LEU A 14 -3.75 -8.65 -26.72
C LEU A 14 -2.98 -8.67 -25.37
N PHE A 15 -3.44 -7.91 -24.38
CA PHE A 15 -2.87 -7.97 -23.04
C PHE A 15 -3.14 -9.31 -22.35
N CYS A 16 -4.32 -9.90 -22.57
CA CYS A 16 -4.66 -11.21 -21.99
C CYS A 16 -3.91 -12.39 -22.64
N THR A 17 -3.54 -12.31 -23.93
CA THR A 17 -2.86 -13.41 -24.61
C THR A 17 -1.34 -13.46 -24.38
N SER A 18 -0.74 -12.39 -23.86
CA SER A 18 0.70 -12.35 -23.57
C SER A 18 1.10 -12.98 -22.22
N PHE A 19 0.14 -13.49 -21.43
CA PHE A 19 0.36 -14.04 -20.08
C PHE A 19 0.14 -15.56 -20.00
N ALA A 20 0.46 -16.30 -21.04
CA ALA A 20 0.39 -17.78 -21.04
C ALA A 20 1.67 -18.44 -20.48
N ALA A 21 2.36 -17.83 -19.52
CA ALA A 21 3.48 -18.45 -18.81
C ALA A 21 3.16 -18.55 -17.34
N GLU A 22 2.71 -19.75 -16.90
CA GLU A 22 2.65 -20.23 -15.50
C GLU A 22 2.23 -19.20 -14.44
N ALA A 23 1.24 -18.38 -14.73
CA ALA A 23 0.61 -17.54 -13.73
C ALA A 23 -0.14 -18.43 -12.73
N SER A 24 0.16 -18.28 -11.46
CA SER A 24 -0.44 -19.08 -10.38
C SER A 24 -0.69 -18.18 -9.16
N GLY A 25 -0.95 -18.76 -8.00
CA GLY A 25 -1.32 -18.01 -6.80
C GLY A 25 -2.84 -17.76 -6.70
N PRO A 26 -3.29 -17.03 -5.67
CA PRO A 26 -4.71 -16.92 -5.31
C PRO A 26 -5.64 -16.40 -6.41
N LEU A 27 -5.16 -15.52 -7.29
CA LEU A 27 -5.95 -14.96 -8.40
C LEU A 27 -5.46 -15.45 -9.77
N GLY A 28 -4.52 -16.40 -9.82
CA GLY A 28 -3.92 -16.86 -11.06
C GLY A 28 -3.05 -15.82 -11.78
N ILE A 29 -2.58 -14.77 -11.08
CA ILE A 29 -1.82 -13.66 -11.69
C ILE A 29 -0.37 -13.60 -11.22
N ASP A 30 -0.01 -14.38 -10.21
CA ASP A 30 1.31 -14.35 -9.62
C ASP A 30 2.34 -15.04 -10.51
N HIS A 31 3.36 -14.32 -10.88
CA HIS A 31 4.51 -14.81 -11.62
C HIS A 31 5.76 -13.99 -11.25
N ARG A 32 6.93 -14.58 -11.45
CA ARG A 32 8.18 -13.86 -11.25
C ARG A 32 8.42 -12.91 -12.41
N LEU A 33 8.62 -11.64 -12.09
CA LEU A 33 9.10 -10.67 -13.07
C LEU A 33 10.61 -10.81 -13.26
N THR A 34 11.09 -10.42 -14.44
CA THR A 34 12.53 -10.21 -14.65
C THR A 34 13.04 -9.22 -13.61
N ARG A 35 14.07 -9.61 -12.86
CA ARG A 35 14.64 -8.79 -11.81
C ARG A 35 15.21 -7.50 -12.37
N ALA A 36 14.80 -6.38 -11.81
CA ALA A 36 15.32 -5.07 -12.11
C ALA A 36 15.28 -4.25 -10.81
N ASP A 37 16.43 -4.12 -10.16
CA ASP A 37 16.58 -3.46 -8.85
C ASP A 37 17.61 -2.31 -8.91
N THR A 38 17.81 -1.75 -10.09
CA THR A 38 18.71 -0.61 -10.34
C THR A 38 17.95 0.58 -10.92
N GLY A 39 18.60 1.74 -10.99
CA GLY A 39 18.01 2.97 -11.50
C GLY A 39 16.76 3.36 -10.71
N ILE A 40 15.68 3.69 -11.42
CA ILE A 40 14.41 4.11 -10.78
C ILE A 40 13.78 2.99 -9.94
N TRP A 41 14.09 1.72 -10.19
CA TRP A 41 13.58 0.57 -9.44
C TRP A 41 14.51 0.14 -8.30
N SER A 42 15.56 0.92 -7.99
CA SER A 42 16.49 0.57 -6.92
C SER A 42 15.80 0.52 -5.56
N ARG A 43 16.27 -0.38 -4.70
CA ARG A 43 15.75 -0.50 -3.34
C ARG A 43 15.87 0.80 -2.55
N ASN A 44 16.96 1.55 -2.77
CA ASN A 44 17.17 2.83 -2.10
C ASN A 44 16.08 3.85 -2.43
N ASN A 45 15.62 3.92 -3.67
CA ASN A 45 14.52 4.82 -4.06
C ASN A 45 13.19 4.43 -3.42
N GLN A 46 12.91 3.13 -3.30
CA GLN A 46 11.70 2.63 -2.62
C GLN A 46 11.75 2.97 -1.12
N LEU A 47 12.87 2.70 -0.46
CA LEU A 47 13.08 3.07 0.95
C LEU A 47 13.01 4.58 1.17
N PHE A 48 13.59 5.37 0.26
CA PHE A 48 13.49 6.83 0.32
C PHE A 48 12.03 7.28 0.23
N LEU A 49 11.24 6.73 -0.69
CA LEU A 49 9.82 7.03 -0.82
C LEU A 49 9.07 6.68 0.47
N GLU A 50 9.27 5.48 1.00
CA GLU A 50 8.60 5.02 2.23
C GLU A 50 8.96 5.91 3.42
N TYR A 51 10.25 6.05 3.73
CA TYR A 51 10.69 6.82 4.90
C TYR A 51 10.38 8.31 4.79
N SER A 52 10.54 8.92 3.62
CA SER A 52 10.19 10.32 3.43
C SER A 52 8.68 10.55 3.59
N SER A 53 7.84 9.64 3.12
CA SER A 53 6.39 9.70 3.32
C SER A 53 6.02 9.62 4.80
N VAL A 54 6.64 8.72 5.56
CA VAL A 54 6.43 8.57 7.01
C VAL A 54 6.86 9.84 7.75
N VAL A 55 8.07 10.33 7.48
CA VAL A 55 8.60 11.54 8.12
C VAL A 55 7.75 12.76 7.81
N LEU A 56 7.34 12.91 6.54
CA LEU A 56 6.48 14.01 6.12
C LEU A 56 5.14 13.98 6.86
N VAL A 57 4.48 12.82 6.87
CA VAL A 57 3.14 12.71 7.49
C VAL A 57 3.21 12.94 9.00
N LEU A 58 4.18 12.36 9.69
CA LEU A 58 4.36 12.59 11.12
C LEU A 58 4.73 14.04 11.44
N GLY A 59 5.68 14.60 10.69
CA GLY A 59 6.13 15.99 10.87
C GLY A 59 4.99 16.98 10.66
N GLU A 60 4.26 16.86 9.56
CA GLU A 60 3.14 17.75 9.25
C GLU A 60 1.95 17.56 10.20
N SER A 61 1.68 16.34 10.68
CA SER A 61 0.65 16.11 11.69
C SER A 61 0.95 16.89 12.97
N LEU A 62 2.21 16.87 13.43
CA LEU A 62 2.64 17.58 14.63
C LEU A 62 2.71 19.09 14.42
N TRP A 63 3.17 19.53 13.24
CA TRP A 63 3.32 20.95 12.91
C TRP A 63 1.99 21.68 12.73
N LEU A 64 1.07 21.08 11.96
CA LEU A 64 -0.23 21.68 11.62
C LEU A 64 -1.30 21.47 12.68
N GLY A 65 -1.10 20.53 13.60
CA GLY A 65 -2.10 20.16 14.56
C GLY A 65 -3.38 19.62 13.93
N SER A 66 -4.51 19.71 14.66
CA SER A 66 -5.81 19.20 14.23
C SER A 66 -6.87 20.28 13.97
N ASP A 67 -6.49 21.56 13.95
CA ASP A 67 -7.46 22.65 13.85
C ASP A 67 -7.84 22.97 12.40
N THR A 68 -6.95 22.69 11.46
CA THR A 68 -7.17 22.90 10.03
C THR A 68 -7.65 21.64 9.32
N ARG A 69 -8.33 21.80 8.17
CA ARG A 69 -8.71 20.68 7.31
C ARG A 69 -7.48 19.85 6.89
N LEU A 70 -6.40 20.50 6.52
CA LEU A 70 -5.15 19.84 6.13
C LEU A 70 -4.51 19.10 7.30
N GLY A 71 -4.40 19.72 8.47
CA GLY A 71 -3.86 19.08 9.66
C GLY A 71 -4.67 17.84 10.08
N LYS A 72 -6.01 17.93 10.05
CA LYS A 72 -6.87 16.75 10.27
C LYS A 72 -6.59 15.63 9.28
N THR A 73 -6.35 15.95 8.01
CA THR A 73 -6.03 14.96 6.98
C THR A 73 -4.69 14.29 7.24
N PHE A 74 -3.67 15.04 7.66
CA PHE A 74 -2.38 14.46 8.07
C PHE A 74 -2.53 13.54 9.27
N TRP A 75 -3.32 13.90 10.29
CA TRP A 75 -3.60 13.03 11.42
C TRP A 75 -4.33 11.74 11.02
N LYS A 76 -5.35 11.83 10.15
CA LYS A 76 -6.03 10.66 9.58
C LYS A 76 -5.06 9.74 8.83
N SER A 77 -4.08 10.32 8.11
CA SER A 77 -3.04 9.56 7.43
C SER A 77 -2.07 8.90 8.40
N THR A 78 -1.68 9.58 9.47
CA THR A 78 -0.84 9.03 10.54
C THR A 78 -1.53 7.83 11.20
N ASP A 79 -2.79 7.98 11.60
CA ASP A 79 -3.58 6.89 12.18
C ASP A 79 -3.71 5.70 11.23
N SER A 80 -3.98 5.99 9.94
CA SER A 80 -4.11 4.96 8.92
C SER A 80 -2.81 4.19 8.73
N MET A 81 -1.69 4.89 8.70
CA MET A 81 -0.35 4.29 8.58
C MET A 81 -0.04 3.39 9.78
N ILE A 82 -0.28 3.84 11.01
CA ILE A 82 0.00 3.08 12.24
C ILE A 82 -0.87 1.81 12.28
N ILE A 83 -2.18 1.93 12.04
CA ILE A 83 -3.09 0.79 12.04
C ILE A 83 -2.70 -0.20 10.94
N THR A 84 -2.33 0.30 9.76
CA THR A 84 -1.88 -0.53 8.64
C THR A 84 -0.57 -1.25 8.94
N ALA A 85 0.36 -0.61 9.65
CA ALA A 85 1.61 -1.25 10.08
C ALA A 85 1.32 -2.47 10.97
N VAL A 86 0.46 -2.30 11.97
CA VAL A 86 0.04 -3.39 12.87
C VAL A 86 -0.71 -4.48 12.11
N GLY A 87 -1.68 -4.11 11.29
CA GLY A 87 -2.47 -5.05 10.49
C GLY A 87 -1.62 -5.83 9.49
N SER A 88 -0.70 -5.16 8.81
CA SER A 88 0.24 -5.79 7.88
C SER A 88 1.18 -6.75 8.61
N ALA A 89 1.73 -6.37 9.77
CA ALA A 89 2.60 -7.23 10.56
C ALA A 89 1.87 -8.49 11.05
N ALA A 90 0.65 -8.36 11.58
CA ALA A 90 -0.17 -9.48 12.01
C ALA A 90 -0.50 -10.43 10.84
N THR A 91 -0.86 -9.87 9.68
CA THR A 91 -1.17 -10.65 8.49
C THR A 91 0.07 -11.39 7.97
N LYS A 92 1.24 -10.75 7.95
CA LYS A 92 2.52 -11.39 7.57
C LYS A 92 2.83 -12.59 8.46
N GLU A 93 2.64 -12.44 9.75
CA GLU A 93 2.87 -13.54 10.72
C GLU A 93 1.86 -14.67 10.56
N ALA A 94 0.60 -14.34 10.27
CA ALA A 94 -0.45 -15.34 10.08
C ALA A 94 -0.23 -16.16 8.80
N PHE A 95 0.13 -15.54 7.69
CA PHE A 95 0.17 -16.19 6.37
C PHE A 95 1.56 -16.70 5.98
N ARG A 96 2.64 -16.10 6.44
CA ARG A 96 4.03 -16.54 6.21
C ARG A 96 4.30 -17.04 4.79
N ARG A 97 3.94 -16.22 3.81
CA ARG A 97 4.11 -16.54 2.38
C ARG A 97 5.55 -16.34 1.94
N GLU A 98 6.07 -17.30 1.17
CA GLU A 98 7.40 -17.22 0.57
C GLU A 98 7.49 -16.11 -0.49
N ARG A 99 8.64 -15.42 -0.55
CA ARG A 99 8.88 -14.33 -1.51
C ARG A 99 9.31 -14.87 -2.87
N PRO A 100 9.05 -14.12 -3.98
CA PRO A 100 9.60 -14.48 -5.30
C PRO A 100 11.13 -14.65 -5.32
N SER A 101 11.85 -13.95 -4.45
CA SER A 101 13.31 -14.06 -4.33
C SER A 101 13.78 -15.35 -3.62
N GLN A 102 12.91 -16.02 -2.91
CA GLN A 102 13.20 -17.21 -2.11
C GLN A 102 12.75 -18.50 -2.78
N GLY A 103 11.71 -18.44 -3.61
CA GLY A 103 11.17 -19.59 -4.32
C GLY A 103 10.44 -19.22 -5.60
N ASN A 104 10.03 -20.24 -6.36
CA ASN A 104 9.36 -20.06 -7.65
C ASN A 104 7.85 -20.33 -7.56
N ASP A 105 7.38 -20.94 -6.47
CA ASP A 105 5.97 -21.30 -6.30
C ASP A 105 5.24 -20.25 -5.46
N PRO A 106 4.35 -19.45 -6.06
CA PRO A 106 3.57 -18.45 -5.35
C PRO A 106 2.51 -19.04 -4.42
N ASN A 107 2.31 -20.36 -4.41
CA ASN A 107 1.39 -21.05 -3.51
C ASN A 107 2.06 -21.57 -2.23
N THR A 108 3.33 -21.21 -1.98
CA THR A 108 4.02 -21.58 -0.75
C THR A 108 3.63 -20.67 0.42
N TRP A 109 2.78 -21.19 1.30
CA TRP A 109 2.21 -20.52 2.48
C TRP A 109 2.51 -21.28 3.76
N PHE A 110 2.53 -20.59 4.91
CA PHE A 110 2.63 -21.13 6.27
C PHE A 110 3.91 -21.95 6.55
N LYS A 111 4.96 -21.77 5.75
CA LYS A 111 6.12 -22.66 5.76
C LYS A 111 7.16 -22.26 6.79
N SER A 112 7.66 -21.06 6.78
CA SER A 112 8.75 -20.58 7.65
C SER A 112 8.37 -19.28 8.35
N SER A 113 8.91 -19.08 9.57
CA SER A 113 8.74 -17.83 10.31
C SER A 113 9.48 -16.64 9.67
N THR A 114 10.42 -16.92 8.75
CA THR A 114 11.14 -15.88 7.99
C THR A 114 10.41 -15.43 6.73
N ASP A 115 9.43 -16.21 6.27
CA ASP A 115 8.66 -15.91 5.06
C ASP A 115 7.57 -14.90 5.40
N ARG A 116 7.64 -13.73 4.81
CA ARG A 116 6.75 -12.60 5.13
C ARG A 116 6.42 -11.78 3.88
N SER A 117 6.05 -12.48 2.78
CA SER A 117 5.70 -11.79 1.54
C SER A 117 4.34 -11.12 1.62
N PHE A 118 3.32 -11.80 2.12
CA PHE A 118 1.94 -11.34 2.09
C PHE A 118 1.51 -10.63 3.38
N PRO A 119 0.89 -9.45 3.27
CA PRO A 119 0.79 -8.55 2.13
C PRO A 119 2.05 -7.69 1.96
N SER A 120 2.15 -6.91 0.87
CA SER A 120 3.19 -5.89 0.73
C SER A 120 2.98 -4.76 1.73
N GLY A 121 3.86 -4.67 2.75
CA GLY A 121 3.74 -3.69 3.82
C GLY A 121 3.99 -2.26 3.34
N GLU A 122 5.00 -2.04 2.49
CA GLU A 122 5.34 -0.72 1.96
C GLU A 122 4.20 -0.16 1.11
N VAL A 123 3.67 -0.97 0.17
CA VAL A 123 2.50 -0.58 -0.62
C VAL A 123 1.30 -0.27 0.28
N ALA A 124 1.08 -1.08 1.32
CA ALA A 124 -0.01 -0.85 2.27
C ALA A 124 0.16 0.49 3.02
N HIS A 125 1.38 0.78 3.52
CA HIS A 125 1.67 2.04 4.21
C HIS A 125 1.48 3.25 3.31
N ILE A 126 2.08 3.26 2.12
CA ILE A 126 1.97 4.39 1.21
C ILE A 126 0.51 4.60 0.79
N THR A 127 -0.22 3.51 0.53
CA THR A 127 -1.65 3.60 0.20
C THR A 127 -2.46 4.16 1.38
N ALA A 128 -2.18 3.72 2.61
CA ALA A 128 -2.85 4.21 3.81
C ALA A 128 -2.60 5.72 4.04
N ILE A 129 -1.38 6.18 3.74
CA ILE A 129 -1.00 7.59 3.85
C ILE A 129 -1.78 8.45 2.85
N ILE A 130 -1.85 8.05 1.58
CA ILE A 130 -2.45 8.90 0.54
C ILE A 130 -3.97 8.86 0.52
N THR A 131 -4.58 7.77 0.97
CA THR A 131 -6.02 7.57 0.87
C THR A 131 -6.84 8.66 1.57
N PRO A 132 -6.50 9.14 2.80
CA PRO A 132 -7.20 10.24 3.42
C PRO A 132 -7.14 11.55 2.63
N PHE A 133 -6.02 11.84 1.96
CA PHE A 133 -5.92 13.02 1.10
C PHE A 133 -6.83 12.89 -0.12
N ILE A 134 -6.84 11.74 -0.78
CA ILE A 134 -7.73 11.50 -1.92
C ILE A 134 -9.19 11.59 -1.48
N ALA A 135 -9.55 10.95 -0.37
CA ALA A 135 -10.92 10.98 0.14
C ALA A 135 -11.40 12.40 0.45
N GLU A 136 -10.53 13.21 1.07
CA GLU A 136 -10.83 14.55 1.53
C GLU A 136 -10.91 15.58 0.38
N TYR A 137 -10.00 15.49 -0.60
CA TYR A 137 -9.81 16.55 -1.58
C TYR A 137 -10.29 16.22 -2.99
N LYS A 138 -10.73 14.99 -3.28
CA LYS A 138 -11.09 14.55 -4.65
C LYS A 138 -12.16 15.37 -5.36
N ASN A 139 -13.06 15.97 -4.58
CA ASN A 139 -14.15 16.80 -5.14
C ASN A 139 -13.70 18.23 -5.39
N ASP A 140 -12.74 18.75 -4.65
CA ASP A 140 -12.25 20.12 -4.75
C ASP A 140 -11.07 20.22 -5.72
N ASN A 141 -10.22 19.20 -5.73
CA ASN A 141 -9.01 19.16 -6.55
C ASN A 141 -8.77 17.76 -7.12
N PRO A 142 -9.21 17.49 -8.37
CA PRO A 142 -9.01 16.20 -9.01
C PRO A 142 -7.54 15.77 -9.13
N PHE A 143 -6.58 16.70 -9.12
CA PHE A 143 -5.16 16.38 -9.16
C PHE A 143 -4.67 15.57 -7.95
N VAL A 144 -5.44 15.54 -6.84
CA VAL A 144 -5.11 14.69 -5.68
C VAL A 144 -5.00 13.21 -6.04
N TRP A 145 -5.66 12.76 -7.09
CA TRP A 145 -5.54 11.40 -7.60
C TRP A 145 -4.14 11.06 -8.12
N SER A 146 -3.31 12.07 -8.44
CA SER A 146 -1.92 11.84 -8.83
C SER A 146 -1.10 11.19 -7.71
N LEU A 147 -1.50 11.34 -6.45
CA LEU A 147 -0.87 10.65 -5.31
C LEU A 147 -0.92 9.13 -5.45
N ALA A 148 -1.90 8.58 -6.19
CA ALA A 148 -1.98 7.14 -6.44
C ALA A 148 -0.79 6.59 -7.24
N VAL A 149 -0.03 7.44 -7.91
CA VAL A 149 1.21 7.04 -8.59
C VAL A 149 2.25 6.50 -7.59
N LEU A 150 2.26 6.98 -6.35
CA LEU A 150 3.25 6.59 -5.34
C LEU A 150 3.18 5.10 -4.98
N PRO A 151 2.03 4.55 -4.52
CA PRO A 151 1.94 3.12 -4.24
C PRO A 151 2.01 2.25 -5.51
N ILE A 152 1.59 2.76 -6.68
CA ILE A 152 1.76 2.04 -7.95
C ILE A 152 3.25 1.89 -8.27
N TYR A 153 4.01 2.98 -8.18
CA TYR A 153 5.46 2.96 -8.38
C TYR A 153 6.15 1.99 -7.41
N ASP A 154 5.84 2.10 -6.11
CA ASP A 154 6.41 1.20 -5.10
C ASP A 154 6.04 -0.25 -5.40
N GLY A 155 4.77 -0.55 -5.68
CA GLY A 155 4.30 -1.89 -6.00
C GLY A 155 5.03 -2.50 -7.19
N ILE A 156 5.24 -1.75 -8.28
CA ILE A 156 6.03 -2.20 -9.43
C ILE A 156 7.48 -2.47 -9.01
N GLY A 157 8.09 -1.58 -8.24
CA GLY A 157 9.43 -1.75 -7.70
C GLY A 157 9.57 -3.00 -6.83
N ARG A 158 8.58 -3.25 -5.97
CA ARG A 158 8.54 -4.45 -5.11
C ARG A 158 8.43 -5.75 -5.90
N MET A 159 7.66 -5.77 -6.97
CA MET A 159 7.56 -6.92 -7.87
C MET A 159 8.87 -7.11 -8.67
N LYS A 160 9.44 -6.03 -9.21
CA LYS A 160 10.70 -6.07 -9.97
C LYS A 160 11.91 -6.46 -9.12
N SER A 161 11.96 -6.08 -7.85
CA SER A 161 12.99 -6.52 -6.91
C SER A 161 12.77 -7.95 -6.39
N GLN A 162 11.69 -8.63 -6.83
CA GLN A 162 11.28 -9.97 -6.38
C GLN A 162 11.02 -10.02 -4.86
N GLY A 163 10.64 -8.91 -4.27
CA GLY A 163 10.26 -8.80 -2.86
C GLY A 163 8.85 -9.29 -2.59
N HIS A 164 7.95 -9.13 -3.56
CA HIS A 164 6.52 -9.44 -3.42
C HIS A 164 5.94 -9.97 -4.73
N TRP A 165 4.91 -10.83 -4.60
CA TRP A 165 4.05 -11.27 -5.68
C TRP A 165 3.03 -10.18 -6.03
N GLN A 166 2.38 -10.30 -7.21
CA GLN A 166 1.34 -9.38 -7.65
C GLN A 166 0.17 -9.31 -6.66
N THR A 167 -0.28 -10.45 -6.16
CA THR A 167 -1.37 -10.51 -5.17
C THR A 167 -0.97 -9.93 -3.82
N ASP A 168 0.31 -9.99 -3.41
CA ASP A 168 0.79 -9.33 -2.19
C ASP A 168 0.68 -7.80 -2.30
N VAL A 169 1.00 -7.26 -3.48
CA VAL A 169 0.91 -5.83 -3.79
C VAL A 169 -0.54 -5.37 -3.79
N LEU A 170 -1.43 -6.12 -4.46
CA LEU A 170 -2.86 -5.81 -4.48
C LEU A 170 -3.49 -5.89 -3.09
N ALA A 171 -3.15 -6.92 -2.32
CA ALA A 171 -3.63 -7.07 -0.95
C ALA A 171 -3.11 -5.94 -0.04
N GLY A 172 -1.85 -5.52 -0.21
CA GLY A 172 -1.29 -4.37 0.48
C GLY A 172 -2.04 -3.09 0.15
N ALA A 173 -2.26 -2.81 -1.12
CA ALA A 173 -3.03 -1.65 -1.56
C ALA A 173 -4.48 -1.67 -1.03
N ALA A 174 -5.15 -2.83 -1.07
CA ALA A 174 -6.50 -2.97 -0.54
C ALA A 174 -6.56 -2.75 0.98
N LEU A 175 -5.59 -3.30 1.74
CA LEU A 175 -5.49 -3.09 3.18
C LEU A 175 -5.29 -1.61 3.51
N GLY A 176 -4.33 -0.94 2.87
CA GLY A 176 -4.05 0.47 3.09
C GLY A 176 -5.23 1.37 2.71
N ALA A 177 -5.86 1.11 1.56
CA ALA A 177 -7.03 1.86 1.11
C ALA A 177 -8.24 1.66 2.04
N GLY A 178 -8.51 0.42 2.46
CA GLY A 178 -9.61 0.12 3.37
C GLY A 178 -9.48 0.83 4.70
N ILE A 179 -8.29 0.79 5.32
CA ILE A 179 -8.00 1.49 6.58
C ILE A 179 -8.03 3.00 6.38
N GLY A 180 -7.45 3.51 5.29
CA GLY A 180 -7.45 4.93 4.97
C GLY A 180 -8.86 5.49 4.76
N LEU A 181 -9.73 4.78 4.04
CA LEU A 181 -11.14 5.15 3.86
C LEU A 181 -11.91 5.10 5.18
N TYR A 182 -11.69 4.05 5.99
CA TYR A 182 -12.30 3.94 7.31
C TYR A 182 -11.96 5.13 8.21
N ASN A 183 -10.67 5.49 8.30
CA ASN A 183 -10.25 6.64 9.09
C ASN A 183 -10.72 7.98 8.50
N SER A 184 -10.84 8.07 7.17
CA SER A 184 -11.36 9.27 6.51
C SER A 184 -12.82 9.55 6.84
N SER A 185 -13.62 8.50 7.06
CA SER A 185 -15.05 8.61 7.42
C SER A 185 -15.30 8.95 8.89
N ARG A 186 -14.23 9.05 9.72
CA ARG A 186 -14.36 9.34 11.15
C ARG A 186 -13.97 10.79 11.44
N ASP A 187 -14.74 11.41 12.32
CA ASP A 187 -14.48 12.79 12.76
C ASP A 187 -13.39 12.89 13.83
N THR A 188 -13.00 11.78 14.42
CA THR A 188 -12.00 11.72 15.49
C THR A 188 -10.87 10.77 15.17
N PRO A 189 -9.62 11.24 15.12
CA PRO A 189 -8.46 10.38 15.01
C PRO A 189 -8.33 9.47 16.24
N PHE A 190 -7.99 8.20 16.02
CA PHE A 190 -7.42 7.37 17.06
C PHE A 190 -6.02 7.90 17.33
N SER A 191 -5.77 8.42 18.52
CA SER A 191 -4.39 8.72 18.89
C SER A 191 -3.75 7.49 19.52
N VAL A 192 -2.79 6.91 18.85
CA VAL A 192 -1.88 5.91 19.42
C VAL A 192 -0.54 6.59 19.61
N ALA A 193 -0.17 6.84 20.87
CA ALA A 193 1.17 7.33 21.19
C ALA A 193 1.99 6.17 21.78
N ILE A 194 3.10 5.83 21.12
CA ILE A 194 4.06 4.85 21.61
C ILE A 194 5.21 5.64 22.24
N LEU A 195 5.24 5.66 23.57
CA LEU A 195 6.34 6.23 24.34
C LEU A 195 7.20 5.09 24.91
N PRO A 196 8.47 5.33 25.26
CA PRO A 196 9.28 4.33 25.96
C PRO A 196 8.52 3.83 27.20
N ASN A 197 8.23 2.54 27.24
CA ASN A 197 7.50 1.84 28.30
C ASN A 197 6.00 2.14 28.43
N THR A 198 5.36 2.86 27.48
CA THR A 198 3.93 3.15 27.55
C THR A 198 3.31 3.20 26.16
N ILE A 199 2.24 2.43 25.96
CA ILE A 199 1.36 2.57 24.80
C ILE A 199 0.10 3.30 25.27
N THR A 200 -0.11 4.50 24.78
CA THR A 200 -1.34 5.25 25.05
C THR A 200 -2.26 5.14 23.85
N ILE A 201 -3.41 4.54 24.05
CA ILE A 201 -4.50 4.54 23.07
C ILE A 201 -5.49 5.60 23.53
N GLY A 202 -5.51 6.73 22.85
CA GLY A 202 -6.44 7.83 23.14
C GLY A 202 -7.63 7.79 22.20
N PHE A 203 -8.82 7.99 22.74
CA PHE A 203 -10.04 8.21 22.00
C PHE A 203 -10.53 9.62 22.31
N ASN A 204 -10.44 10.54 21.35
CA ASN A 204 -10.92 11.91 21.53
C ASN A 204 -12.26 12.07 20.81
N LYS A 205 -13.35 12.07 21.57
CA LYS A 205 -14.69 12.39 21.07
C LYS A 205 -15.09 13.76 21.61
N ARG A 206 -15.17 14.76 20.72
CA ARG A 206 -15.87 16.02 21.05
C ARG A 206 -17.36 15.76 20.93
N PHE A 207 -18.10 16.05 22.00
CA PHE A 207 -19.58 16.04 22.04
C PHE A 207 -20.12 17.39 21.55
#